data_776e5fce346f60db2a1e5672e8ee40b2
#
_entry.id   776e5fce346f60db2a1e5672e8ee40b2
#
_cell.length_a   1.000
_cell.length_b   1.000
_cell.length_c   1.000
_cell.angle_alpha   90.00
_cell.angle_beta   90.00
_cell.angle_gamma   90.00
#
_symmetry.space_group_name_H-M   'P 1'
#
loop_
_entity.id
_entity.type
_entity.pdbx_description
1 polymer ?
#
loop_
_entity_poly.entity_id
_entity_poly.type
_entity_poly.pdbx_seq_one_letter_code
_entity_poly.pdbx_strand_id
1 'polypeptide(L)'
;MSVNQQINLEPLSNFVTEILHSLQRPAVGVQLLLIAGSFLLAIVVVKVLNPIKNASFFQASGLLTSFFSLIFLSVSNVILTALLLPKGLIADSCSAILLLAILLLTFRLIIRFSHGRHQRLVICYRDRLVFPIFICYCLYLFVQTFGDPNEFLFTPILNLFATPFSIADGLSLTVGMFIWINFSSLFVQTLEMLLDGQHALTLEASKALYTLLRYGLIGLGLFVIVGIIGVNPTVFGLITGGLSVGIGLGLKEIISNFLGGIWLLIEGSTKPGDIINLNSLDNSAEPFLLAKITDCGLRAVTVTNVSDHSERIIPNNIFFSNQITTYTKNHNIIARKTYFGVSYGSDPAMVIQLVTNAIKMHPEVLSDPPPSTTFIAYGDSSLNFYVKFFIQDVMGGIRVTSELNLLIWETLKKHAIEIPFPQRTLHFSDNCSIDQPNEEGVDSPDSNFL
;
A
#
# COMPACT_ATOMS: atom_id res chain seq x y z
N MET A 1 7.41 -7.88 44.18
CA MET A 1 6.39 -8.92 44.46
C MET A 1 6.75 -10.12 43.56
N SER A 2 7.47 -11.10 44.12
CA SER A 2 7.78 -12.36 43.45
C SER A 2 6.54 -13.26 43.54
N VAL A 3 5.75 -13.27 42.49
CA VAL A 3 4.68 -14.26 42.36
C VAL A 3 5.35 -15.58 42.02
N ASN A 4 5.56 -16.42 43.01
CA ASN A 4 5.83 -17.84 42.82
C ASN A 4 4.58 -18.44 42.16
N GLN A 5 4.50 -18.42 40.85
CA GLN A 5 3.51 -19.18 40.07
C GLN A 5 3.93 -20.64 40.13
N GLN A 6 3.45 -21.37 41.13
CA GLN A 6 3.57 -22.83 41.16
C GLN A 6 2.72 -23.39 39.99
N ILE A 7 3.39 -24.00 39.03
CA ILE A 7 2.72 -24.72 37.95
C ILE A 7 2.05 -25.95 38.60
N ASN A 8 0.72 -26.02 38.50
CA ASN A 8 -0.01 -27.16 39.00
C ASN A 8 0.06 -28.31 37.99
N LEU A 9 0.96 -29.27 38.22
CA LEU A 9 1.16 -30.44 37.37
C LEU A 9 0.35 -31.67 37.83
N GLU A 10 -0.40 -31.56 38.91
CA GLU A 10 -1.18 -32.65 39.48
C GLU A 10 -2.20 -33.24 38.50
N PRO A 11 -2.97 -32.44 37.72
CA PRO A 11 -3.88 -32.95 36.71
C PRO A 11 -3.17 -33.74 35.60
N LEU A 12 -1.97 -33.30 35.21
CA LEU A 12 -1.16 -33.97 34.18
C LEU A 12 -0.69 -35.35 34.70
N SER A 13 -0.23 -35.42 35.95
CA SER A 13 0.23 -36.67 36.56
C SER A 13 -0.92 -37.67 36.74
N ASN A 14 -2.11 -37.19 37.12
CA ASN A 14 -3.30 -38.02 37.26
C ASN A 14 -3.76 -38.57 35.91
N PHE A 15 -3.81 -37.74 34.87
CA PHE A 15 -4.16 -38.17 33.52
C PHE A 15 -3.16 -39.17 32.93
N VAL A 16 -1.85 -38.95 33.10
CA VAL A 16 -0.81 -39.89 32.66
C VAL A 16 -0.94 -41.22 33.41
N THR A 17 -1.20 -41.22 34.71
CA THR A 17 -1.43 -42.46 35.49
C THR A 17 -2.69 -43.18 35.05
N GLU A 18 -3.75 -42.50 34.71
CA GLU A 18 -4.99 -43.09 34.20
C GLU A 18 -4.80 -43.72 32.81
N ILE A 19 -4.06 -43.07 31.91
CA ILE A 19 -3.65 -43.68 30.63
C ILE A 19 -2.80 -44.92 30.86
N LEU A 20 -1.79 -44.87 31.73
CA LEU A 20 -0.93 -46.00 32.01
C LEU A 20 -1.70 -47.17 32.60
N HIS A 21 -2.64 -46.89 33.51
CA HIS A 21 -3.52 -47.91 34.09
C HIS A 21 -4.46 -48.53 33.04
N SER A 22 -4.97 -47.71 32.12
CA SER A 22 -5.82 -48.16 31.03
C SER A 22 -5.05 -49.02 30.03
N LEU A 23 -3.81 -48.65 29.69
CA LEU A 23 -2.93 -49.41 28.81
C LEU A 23 -2.53 -50.77 29.38
N GLN A 24 -2.49 -50.91 30.72
CA GLN A 24 -2.22 -52.20 31.41
C GLN A 24 -3.40 -53.17 31.36
N ARG A 25 -4.60 -52.70 30.97
CA ARG A 25 -5.77 -53.61 30.82
C ARG A 25 -5.53 -54.54 29.64
N PRO A 26 -5.65 -55.90 29.85
CA PRO A 26 -5.38 -56.86 28.77
C PRO A 26 -6.31 -56.68 27.56
N ALA A 27 -7.53 -56.19 27.78
CA ALA A 27 -8.48 -55.87 26.71
C ALA A 27 -7.99 -54.76 25.77
N VAL A 28 -7.30 -53.73 26.28
CA VAL A 28 -6.72 -52.62 25.51
C VAL A 28 -5.52 -53.13 24.71
N GLY A 29 -4.67 -53.96 25.33
CA GLY A 29 -3.54 -54.58 24.63
C GLY A 29 -3.97 -55.44 23.44
N VAL A 30 -5.04 -56.22 23.58
CA VAL A 30 -5.62 -57.03 22.49
C VAL A 30 -6.13 -56.10 21.36
N GLN A 31 -6.82 -55.00 21.69
CA GLN A 31 -7.33 -54.07 20.69
C GLN A 31 -6.20 -53.39 19.92
N LEU A 32 -5.13 -52.93 20.60
CA LEU A 32 -3.95 -52.35 19.98
C LEU A 32 -3.24 -53.34 19.05
N LEU A 33 -3.10 -54.60 19.47
CA LEU A 33 -2.54 -55.67 18.62
C LEU A 33 -3.40 -55.95 17.40
N LEU A 34 -4.72 -55.91 17.50
CA LEU A 34 -5.63 -56.06 16.35
C LEU A 34 -5.55 -54.87 15.38
N ILE A 35 -5.45 -53.66 15.90
CA ILE A 35 -5.27 -52.48 15.08
C ILE A 35 -3.93 -52.53 14.32
N ALA A 36 -2.82 -52.79 15.01
CA ALA A 36 -1.51 -52.93 14.42
C ALA A 36 -1.45 -54.10 13.42
N GLY A 37 -2.04 -55.23 13.78
CA GLY A 37 -2.14 -56.41 12.90
C GLY A 37 -2.95 -56.15 11.63
N SER A 38 -4.07 -55.41 11.73
CA SER A 38 -4.88 -55.04 10.58
C SER A 38 -4.12 -54.12 9.58
N PHE A 39 -3.35 -53.17 10.09
CA PHE A 39 -2.48 -52.33 9.25
C PHE A 39 -1.35 -53.11 8.59
N LEU A 40 -0.68 -53.97 9.34
CA LEU A 40 0.37 -54.83 8.80
C LEU A 40 -0.17 -55.76 7.70
N LEU A 41 -1.31 -56.39 7.97
CA LEU A 41 -1.97 -57.27 7.00
C LEU A 41 -2.42 -56.52 5.76
N ALA A 42 -2.95 -55.31 5.92
CA ALA A 42 -3.31 -54.44 4.80
C ALA A 42 -2.09 -54.07 3.93
N ILE A 43 -0.95 -53.72 4.56
CA ILE A 43 0.31 -53.45 3.85
C ILE A 43 0.80 -54.68 3.08
N VAL A 44 0.75 -55.85 3.68
CA VAL A 44 1.15 -57.14 3.03
C VAL A 44 0.25 -57.43 1.83
N VAL A 45 -1.07 -57.32 2.01
CA VAL A 45 -2.04 -57.54 0.91
C VAL A 45 -1.81 -56.58 -0.24
N VAL A 46 -1.58 -55.30 0.05
CA VAL A 46 -1.28 -54.28 -0.98
C VAL A 46 0.02 -54.61 -1.69
N LYS A 47 1.07 -55.03 -0.98
CA LYS A 47 2.33 -55.45 -1.58
C LYS A 47 2.19 -56.67 -2.47
N VAL A 48 1.39 -57.64 -2.08
CA VAL A 48 1.13 -58.88 -2.86
C VAL A 48 0.27 -58.57 -4.10
N LEU A 49 -0.70 -57.67 -3.99
CA LEU A 49 -1.54 -57.25 -5.12
C LEU A 49 -0.85 -56.28 -6.11
N ASN A 50 0.21 -55.63 -5.68
CA ASN A 50 0.94 -54.66 -6.51
C ASN A 50 1.57 -55.22 -7.80
N PRO A 51 2.03 -56.51 -7.89
CA PRO A 51 2.51 -57.07 -9.15
C PRO A 51 1.41 -57.43 -10.15
N ILE A 52 0.14 -57.50 -9.74
CA ILE A 52 -1.01 -57.76 -10.62
C ILE A 52 -1.41 -56.45 -11.32
N LYS A 53 -0.46 -55.84 -12.03
CA LYS A 53 -0.58 -54.58 -12.65
C LYS A 53 -1.33 -54.60 -13.97
N ASN A 54 -2.42 -53.86 -14.08
CA ASN A 54 -2.62 -52.90 -15.20
C ASN A 54 -3.78 -51.94 -14.94
N ALA A 55 -4.14 -51.67 -13.71
CA ALA A 55 -5.18 -50.71 -13.43
C ALA A 55 -4.55 -49.44 -12.83
N SER A 56 -4.50 -48.39 -13.60
CA SER A 56 -4.15 -47.02 -13.19
C SER A 56 -4.98 -46.49 -12.00
N PHE A 57 -6.04 -47.20 -11.65
CA PHE A 57 -6.91 -46.91 -10.50
C PHE A 57 -6.29 -47.36 -9.16
N PHE A 58 -5.41 -48.39 -9.15
CA PHE A 58 -4.83 -48.97 -7.94
C PHE A 58 -3.45 -48.43 -7.52
N GLN A 59 -2.93 -47.44 -8.20
CA GLN A 59 -1.60 -46.88 -7.91
C GLN A 59 -1.50 -46.02 -6.63
N ALA A 60 -2.58 -45.90 -5.84
CA ALA A 60 -2.52 -45.24 -4.53
C ALA A 60 -2.41 -46.24 -3.42
N SER A 61 -1.19 -46.59 -3.08
CA SER A 61 -0.89 -47.49 -1.95
C SER A 61 -1.64 -47.09 -0.65
N GLY A 62 -1.78 -45.79 -0.38
CA GLY A 62 -2.46 -45.30 0.82
C GLY A 62 -3.98 -45.54 0.86
N LEU A 63 -4.69 -45.40 -0.27
CA LEU A 63 -6.14 -45.69 -0.33
C LEU A 63 -6.43 -47.17 -0.19
N LEU A 64 -5.60 -48.00 -0.84
CA LEU A 64 -5.75 -49.44 -0.79
C LEU A 64 -5.45 -49.97 0.61
N THR A 65 -4.38 -49.47 1.26
CA THR A 65 -4.07 -49.84 2.65
C THR A 65 -5.19 -49.41 3.60
N SER A 66 -5.75 -48.18 3.44
CA SER A 66 -6.90 -47.75 4.26
C SER A 66 -8.13 -48.58 4.03
N PHE A 67 -8.42 -49.00 2.78
CA PHE A 67 -9.56 -49.85 2.47
C PHE A 67 -9.44 -51.24 3.07
N PHE A 68 -8.28 -51.90 2.92
CA PHE A 68 -8.07 -53.22 3.53
C PHE A 68 -7.99 -53.16 5.04
N SER A 69 -7.35 -52.12 5.62
CA SER A 69 -7.33 -51.97 7.09
C SER A 69 -8.73 -51.73 7.65
N LEU A 70 -9.60 -50.99 6.94
CA LEU A 70 -11.00 -50.83 7.34
C LEU A 70 -11.76 -52.16 7.33
N ILE A 71 -11.58 -53.00 6.31
CA ILE A 71 -12.20 -54.32 6.25
C ILE A 71 -11.74 -55.18 7.42
N PHE A 72 -10.42 -55.27 7.68
CA PHE A 72 -9.89 -56.08 8.76
C PHE A 72 -10.34 -55.61 10.14
N LEU A 73 -10.39 -54.29 10.35
CA LEU A 73 -10.90 -53.70 11.60
C LEU A 73 -12.40 -53.93 11.77
N SER A 74 -13.20 -53.86 10.68
CA SER A 74 -14.62 -54.16 10.72
C SER A 74 -14.88 -55.60 11.09
N VAL A 75 -14.11 -56.55 10.54
CA VAL A 75 -14.18 -57.97 10.91
C VAL A 75 -13.78 -58.14 12.37
N SER A 76 -12.71 -57.52 12.84
CA SER A 76 -12.27 -57.56 14.23
C SER A 76 -13.33 -56.99 15.18
N ASN A 77 -14.02 -55.93 14.80
CA ASN A 77 -15.12 -55.34 15.58
C ASN A 77 -16.31 -56.32 15.71
N VAL A 78 -16.66 -57.02 14.63
CA VAL A 78 -17.71 -58.07 14.67
C VAL A 78 -17.32 -59.23 15.59
N ILE A 79 -16.06 -59.69 15.52
CA ILE A 79 -15.55 -60.76 16.38
C ILE A 79 -15.57 -60.32 17.85
N LEU A 80 -15.09 -59.13 18.18
CA LEU A 80 -15.12 -58.60 19.55
C LEU A 80 -16.56 -58.43 20.08
N THR A 81 -17.50 -58.05 19.21
CA THR A 81 -18.92 -57.96 19.54
C THR A 81 -19.49 -59.33 19.87
N ALA A 82 -19.16 -60.29 19.06
CA ALA A 82 -19.57 -61.67 19.29
C ALA A 82 -19.00 -62.30 20.61
N LEU A 83 -17.78 -61.81 20.99
CA LEU A 83 -17.12 -62.27 22.25
C LEU A 83 -17.47 -61.37 23.46
N LEU A 84 -18.38 -60.43 23.34
CA LEU A 84 -18.77 -59.41 24.37
C LEU A 84 -17.61 -58.70 25.03
N LEU A 85 -16.51 -58.49 24.27
CA LEU A 85 -15.33 -57.75 24.71
C LEU A 85 -15.46 -56.22 24.45
N PRO A 86 -14.78 -55.36 25.26
CA PRO A 86 -14.76 -53.92 25.04
C PRO A 86 -14.18 -53.58 23.68
N LYS A 87 -14.81 -52.65 22.93
CA LYS A 87 -14.50 -52.36 21.52
C LYS A 87 -14.26 -50.87 21.18
N GLY A 88 -14.20 -50.00 22.20
CA GLY A 88 -14.09 -48.53 21.98
C GLY A 88 -12.98 -48.14 21.02
N LEU A 89 -11.75 -48.56 21.31
CA LEU A 89 -10.57 -48.24 20.46
C LEU A 89 -10.72 -48.71 19.01
N ILE A 90 -11.34 -49.86 18.77
CA ILE A 90 -11.53 -50.39 17.41
C ILE A 90 -12.60 -49.59 16.67
N ALA A 91 -13.68 -49.20 17.35
CA ALA A 91 -14.74 -48.37 16.75
C ALA A 91 -14.20 -47.01 16.35
N ASP A 92 -13.41 -46.33 17.21
CA ASP A 92 -12.79 -45.05 16.95
C ASP A 92 -11.73 -45.16 15.84
N SER A 93 -10.93 -46.22 15.84
CA SER A 93 -9.99 -46.52 14.76
C SER A 93 -10.68 -46.73 13.40
N CYS A 94 -11.83 -47.43 13.38
CA CYS A 94 -12.61 -47.61 12.17
C CYS A 94 -13.12 -46.28 11.62
N SER A 95 -13.64 -45.42 12.50
CA SER A 95 -14.12 -44.09 12.10
C SER A 95 -12.99 -43.18 11.53
N ALA A 96 -11.83 -43.18 12.18
CA ALA A 96 -10.64 -42.44 11.74
C ALA A 96 -10.13 -42.95 10.37
N ILE A 97 -10.05 -44.27 10.18
CA ILE A 97 -9.60 -44.86 8.91
C ILE A 97 -10.62 -44.62 7.80
N LEU A 98 -11.91 -44.68 8.09
CA LEU A 98 -12.95 -44.32 7.12
C LEU A 98 -12.82 -42.88 6.65
N LEU A 99 -12.66 -41.96 7.59
CA LEU A 99 -12.46 -40.54 7.30
C LEU A 99 -11.17 -40.28 6.50
N LEU A 100 -10.08 -40.98 6.84
CA LEU A 100 -8.83 -40.95 6.07
C LEU A 100 -9.03 -41.43 4.64
N ALA A 101 -9.75 -42.55 4.45
CA ALA A 101 -10.03 -43.14 3.14
C ALA A 101 -10.86 -42.15 2.28
N ILE A 102 -11.89 -41.54 2.87
CA ILE A 102 -12.72 -40.52 2.20
C ILE A 102 -11.87 -39.31 1.81
N LEU A 103 -11.04 -38.80 2.73
CA LEU A 103 -10.13 -37.67 2.46
C LEU A 103 -9.15 -38.00 1.32
N LEU A 104 -8.50 -39.15 1.36
CA LEU A 104 -7.57 -39.60 0.32
C LEU A 104 -8.27 -39.73 -1.05
N LEU A 105 -9.50 -40.24 -1.08
CA LEU A 105 -10.28 -40.37 -2.29
C LEU A 105 -10.68 -39.04 -2.86
N THR A 106 -11.21 -38.12 -2.03
CA THR A 106 -11.64 -36.78 -2.45
C THR A 106 -10.46 -35.99 -3.01
N PHE A 107 -9.32 -35.96 -2.30
CA PHE A 107 -8.13 -35.27 -2.79
C PHE A 107 -7.60 -35.89 -4.07
N ARG A 108 -7.65 -37.23 -4.22
CA ARG A 108 -7.24 -37.90 -5.45
C ARG A 108 -8.13 -37.50 -6.63
N LEU A 109 -9.45 -37.43 -6.44
CA LEU A 109 -10.37 -36.99 -7.48
C LEU A 109 -10.09 -35.55 -7.86
N ILE A 110 -9.92 -34.65 -6.90
CA ILE A 110 -9.60 -33.23 -7.16
C ILE A 110 -8.26 -33.12 -7.91
N ILE A 111 -7.21 -33.83 -7.48
CA ILE A 111 -5.90 -33.83 -8.15
C ILE A 111 -6.00 -34.36 -9.59
N ARG A 112 -6.86 -35.36 -9.85
CA ARG A 112 -7.06 -35.91 -11.19
C ARG A 112 -7.71 -34.92 -12.16
N PHE A 113 -8.64 -34.08 -11.64
CA PHE A 113 -9.29 -33.03 -12.44
C PHE A 113 -8.50 -31.73 -12.49
N SER A 114 -7.48 -31.57 -11.67
CA SER A 114 -6.65 -30.37 -11.56
C SER A 114 -5.39 -30.52 -12.41
N HIS A 115 -4.97 -29.46 -13.12
CA HIS A 115 -3.78 -29.46 -14.00
C HIS A 115 -2.78 -28.38 -13.59
N GLY A 116 -1.49 -28.66 -13.74
CA GLY A 116 -0.41 -27.67 -13.58
C GLY A 116 -0.28 -27.04 -12.19
N ARG A 117 -0.45 -25.72 -12.09
CA ARG A 117 -0.33 -24.97 -10.84
C ARG A 117 -1.41 -25.34 -9.82
N HIS A 118 -2.67 -25.56 -10.28
CA HIS A 118 -3.78 -25.96 -9.43
C HIS A 118 -3.51 -27.30 -8.73
N GLN A 119 -2.92 -28.27 -9.42
CA GLN A 119 -2.58 -29.56 -8.83
C GLN A 119 -1.60 -29.40 -7.65
N ARG A 120 -0.56 -28.56 -7.82
CA ARG A 120 0.41 -28.27 -6.73
C ARG A 120 -0.24 -27.63 -5.52
N LEU A 121 -1.14 -26.67 -5.73
CA LEU A 121 -1.89 -26.06 -4.63
C LEU A 121 -2.73 -27.06 -3.86
N VAL A 122 -3.49 -27.91 -4.56
CA VAL A 122 -4.33 -28.95 -3.91
C VAL A 122 -3.48 -29.89 -3.05
N ILE A 123 -2.30 -30.28 -3.52
CA ILE A 123 -1.36 -31.10 -2.77
C ILE A 123 -0.87 -30.34 -1.50
N CYS A 124 -0.52 -29.06 -1.65
CA CYS A 124 -0.11 -28.23 -0.51
C CYS A 124 -1.23 -28.07 0.54
N TYR A 125 -2.49 -27.88 0.11
CA TYR A 125 -3.64 -27.84 1.03
C TYR A 125 -3.81 -29.14 1.79
N ARG A 126 -3.71 -30.27 1.09
CA ARG A 126 -3.76 -31.59 1.71
C ARG A 126 -2.69 -31.76 2.78
N ASP A 127 -1.42 -31.50 2.42
CA ASP A 127 -0.28 -31.84 3.27
C ASP A 127 -0.09 -30.84 4.42
N ARG A 128 -0.37 -29.57 4.21
CA ARG A 128 -0.11 -28.51 5.21
C ARG A 128 -1.31 -28.17 6.09
N LEU A 129 -2.53 -28.47 5.66
CA LEU A 129 -3.74 -28.16 6.41
C LEU A 129 -4.50 -29.41 6.80
N VAL A 130 -4.89 -30.21 5.84
CA VAL A 130 -5.83 -31.32 6.08
C VAL A 130 -5.19 -32.43 6.89
N PHE A 131 -3.97 -32.84 6.56
CA PHE A 131 -3.30 -33.91 7.35
C PHE A 131 -2.98 -33.51 8.78
N PRO A 132 -2.45 -32.33 9.10
CA PRO A 132 -2.26 -31.90 10.48
C PRO A 132 -3.56 -31.85 11.26
N ILE A 133 -4.65 -31.32 10.69
CA ILE A 133 -5.98 -31.33 11.33
C ILE A 133 -6.46 -32.76 11.57
N PHE A 134 -6.28 -33.64 10.59
CA PHE A 134 -6.62 -35.04 10.73
C PHE A 134 -5.81 -35.72 11.83
N ILE A 135 -4.52 -35.46 11.94
CA ILE A 135 -3.67 -36.01 13.03
C ILE A 135 -4.16 -35.51 14.39
N CYS A 136 -4.48 -34.20 14.51
CA CYS A 136 -5.05 -33.68 15.76
C CYS A 136 -6.38 -34.34 16.12
N TYR A 137 -7.24 -34.60 15.13
CA TYR A 137 -8.49 -35.31 15.32
C TYR A 137 -8.25 -36.75 15.78
N CYS A 138 -7.30 -37.50 15.20
CA CYS A 138 -6.94 -38.83 15.62
C CYS A 138 -6.38 -38.87 17.06
N LEU A 139 -5.55 -37.87 17.41
CA LEU A 139 -5.04 -37.74 18.79
C LEU A 139 -6.18 -37.44 19.76
N TYR A 140 -7.12 -36.57 19.40
CA TYR A 140 -8.32 -36.34 20.23
C TYR A 140 -9.14 -37.60 20.47
N LEU A 141 -9.43 -38.38 19.42
CA LEU A 141 -10.13 -39.65 19.54
C LEU A 141 -9.36 -40.65 20.41
N PHE A 142 -8.04 -40.71 20.25
CA PHE A 142 -7.19 -41.58 21.06
C PHE A 142 -7.28 -41.22 22.55
N VAL A 143 -7.17 -39.93 22.87
CA VAL A 143 -7.29 -39.45 24.26
C VAL A 143 -8.68 -39.74 24.83
N GLN A 144 -9.75 -39.51 24.04
CA GLN A 144 -11.14 -39.77 24.44
C GLN A 144 -11.41 -41.23 24.83
N THR A 145 -10.65 -42.17 24.28
CA THR A 145 -10.80 -43.60 24.58
C THR A 145 -10.27 -43.96 25.98
N PHE A 146 -9.35 -43.20 26.53
CA PHE A 146 -8.72 -43.45 27.83
C PHE A 146 -9.28 -42.64 29.00
N GLY A 147 -9.92 -41.51 28.72
CA GLY A 147 -10.48 -40.61 29.71
C GLY A 147 -11.31 -39.52 29.09
N ASP A 148 -11.85 -38.59 29.88
CA ASP A 148 -12.51 -37.40 29.34
C ASP A 148 -11.45 -36.36 28.94
N PRO A 149 -11.21 -36.16 27.63
CA PRO A 149 -10.23 -35.17 27.17
C PRO A 149 -10.58 -33.75 27.61
N ASN A 150 -11.84 -33.45 27.84
CA ASN A 150 -12.28 -32.13 28.21
C ASN A 150 -11.84 -31.78 29.65
N GLU A 151 -11.97 -32.73 30.59
CA GLU A 151 -11.51 -32.50 31.95
C GLU A 151 -10.01 -32.22 32.01
N PHE A 152 -9.21 -32.97 31.25
CA PHE A 152 -7.77 -32.77 31.15
C PHE A 152 -7.39 -31.46 30.42
N LEU A 153 -8.00 -31.21 29.27
CA LEU A 153 -7.63 -30.08 28.41
C LEU A 153 -7.98 -28.74 29.04
N PHE A 154 -9.11 -28.64 29.75
CA PHE A 154 -9.58 -27.37 30.33
C PHE A 154 -9.15 -27.13 31.77
N THR A 155 -8.38 -28.05 32.39
CA THR A 155 -7.82 -27.81 33.72
C THR A 155 -6.78 -26.69 33.67
N PRO A 156 -6.91 -25.66 34.53
CA PRO A 156 -5.95 -24.56 34.57
C PRO A 156 -4.60 -25.04 35.14
N ILE A 157 -3.52 -24.82 34.39
CA ILE A 157 -2.13 -25.14 34.78
C ILE A 157 -1.46 -23.95 35.44
N LEU A 158 -1.69 -22.73 34.90
CA LEU A 158 -1.07 -21.50 35.37
C LEU A 158 -2.01 -20.33 35.19
N ASN A 159 -1.74 -19.23 35.90
CA ASN A 159 -2.46 -18.00 35.71
C ASN A 159 -1.60 -17.03 34.88
N LEU A 160 -2.05 -16.68 33.69
CA LEU A 160 -1.38 -15.74 32.80
C LEU A 160 -2.22 -14.46 32.67
N PHE A 161 -1.65 -13.30 32.96
CA PHE A 161 -2.38 -12.01 32.91
C PHE A 161 -3.71 -12.00 33.69
N ALA A 162 -3.72 -12.60 34.89
CA ALA A 162 -4.89 -12.74 35.75
C ALA A 162 -6.03 -13.60 35.15
N THR A 163 -5.74 -14.44 34.17
CA THR A 163 -6.65 -15.46 33.62
C THR A 163 -6.08 -16.85 33.83
N PRO A 164 -6.93 -17.83 34.14
CA PRO A 164 -6.49 -19.24 34.23
C PRO A 164 -6.14 -19.72 32.81
N PHE A 165 -4.93 -20.22 32.63
CA PHE A 165 -4.42 -20.75 31.37
C PHE A 165 -4.38 -22.26 31.41
N SER A 166 -5.10 -22.89 30.50
CA SER A 166 -5.25 -24.34 30.40
C SER A 166 -4.34 -24.98 29.33
N ILE A 167 -4.27 -26.29 29.28
CA ILE A 167 -3.60 -27.06 28.22
C ILE A 167 -4.27 -26.75 26.86
N ALA A 168 -5.62 -26.63 26.86
CA ALA A 168 -6.38 -26.31 25.64
C ALA A 168 -5.98 -24.97 25.07
N ASP A 169 -5.70 -23.97 25.92
CA ASP A 169 -5.25 -22.64 25.49
C ASP A 169 -3.86 -22.70 24.85
N GLY A 170 -2.94 -23.48 25.46
CA GLY A 170 -1.61 -23.71 24.90
C GLY A 170 -1.65 -24.43 23.55
N LEU A 171 -2.49 -25.45 23.43
CA LEU A 171 -2.72 -26.17 22.16
C LEU A 171 -3.39 -25.26 21.13
N SER A 172 -4.38 -24.47 21.52
CA SER A 172 -5.04 -23.49 20.65
C SER A 172 -4.06 -22.46 20.12
N LEU A 173 -3.13 -21.99 20.94
CA LEU A 173 -2.08 -21.06 20.51
C LEU A 173 -1.10 -21.73 19.54
N THR A 174 -0.57 -22.91 19.88
CA THR A 174 0.47 -23.56 19.06
C THR A 174 -0.09 -24.19 17.78
N VAL A 175 -1.06 -25.07 17.91
CA VAL A 175 -1.68 -25.80 16.79
C VAL A 175 -2.56 -24.86 15.98
N GLY A 176 -3.36 -24.02 16.65
CA GLY A 176 -4.20 -23.02 16.00
C GLY A 176 -3.37 -22.07 15.17
N MET A 177 -2.26 -21.54 15.72
CA MET A 177 -1.35 -20.64 14.99
C MET A 177 -0.64 -21.35 13.83
N PHE A 178 -0.21 -22.60 14.01
CA PHE A 178 0.35 -23.41 12.93
C PHE A 178 -0.63 -23.57 11.76
N ILE A 179 -1.88 -23.95 12.07
CA ILE A 179 -2.94 -24.11 11.05
C ILE A 179 -3.22 -22.76 10.37
N TRP A 180 -3.31 -21.68 11.14
CA TRP A 180 -3.60 -20.35 10.62
C TRP A 180 -2.51 -19.82 9.71
N ILE A 181 -1.22 -19.97 10.07
CA ILE A 181 -0.08 -19.58 9.25
C ILE A 181 -0.10 -20.33 7.90
N ASN A 182 -0.35 -21.64 7.94
CA ASN A 182 -0.44 -22.43 6.72
C ASN A 182 -1.66 -22.04 5.87
N PHE A 183 -2.82 -21.84 6.51
CA PHE A 183 -4.03 -21.33 5.83
C PHE A 183 -3.77 -19.98 5.16
N SER A 184 -3.21 -19.01 5.89
CA SER A 184 -2.89 -17.69 5.36
C SER A 184 -1.96 -17.76 4.14
N SER A 185 -0.93 -18.61 4.22
CA SER A 185 0.01 -18.84 3.12
C SER A 185 -0.66 -19.42 1.88
N LEU A 186 -1.52 -20.43 2.07
CA LEU A 186 -2.23 -21.10 0.98
C LEU A 186 -3.33 -20.20 0.39
N PHE A 187 -4.02 -19.44 1.23
CA PHE A 187 -5.03 -18.48 0.80
C PHE A 187 -4.42 -17.41 -0.12
N VAL A 188 -3.28 -16.83 0.28
CA VAL A 188 -2.58 -15.83 -0.53
C VAL A 188 -2.08 -16.43 -1.84
N GLN A 189 -1.52 -17.65 -1.83
CA GLN A 189 -1.11 -18.36 -3.06
C GLN A 189 -2.29 -18.62 -4.01
N THR A 190 -3.46 -18.94 -3.45
CA THR A 190 -4.68 -19.13 -4.25
C THR A 190 -5.15 -17.82 -4.86
N LEU A 191 -5.10 -16.74 -4.07
CA LEU A 191 -5.46 -15.39 -4.52
C LEU A 191 -4.50 -14.91 -5.63
N GLU A 192 -3.20 -15.09 -5.44
CA GLU A 192 -2.17 -14.80 -6.46
C GLU A 192 -2.49 -15.52 -7.76
N MET A 193 -2.81 -16.81 -7.68
CA MET A 193 -3.12 -17.61 -8.85
C MET A 193 -4.41 -17.19 -9.57
N LEU A 194 -5.42 -16.73 -8.82
CA LEU A 194 -6.68 -16.24 -9.40
C LEU A 194 -6.52 -14.86 -10.07
N LEU A 195 -5.62 -14.02 -9.56
CA LEU A 195 -5.39 -12.67 -10.03
C LEU A 195 -4.25 -12.56 -11.06
N ASP A 196 -3.41 -13.57 -11.19
CA ASP A 196 -2.22 -13.59 -12.09
C ASP A 196 -2.57 -13.37 -13.60
N GLY A 197 -3.85 -13.43 -13.96
CA GLY A 197 -4.34 -13.15 -15.32
C GLY A 197 -4.71 -11.67 -15.58
N GLN A 198 -4.71 -10.82 -14.56
CA GLN A 198 -5.07 -9.40 -14.70
C GLN A 198 -3.80 -8.55 -14.59
N HIS A 199 -3.20 -8.20 -15.72
CA HIS A 199 -1.93 -7.46 -15.86
C HIS A 199 -1.96 -6.01 -15.34
N ALA A 200 -2.69 -5.73 -14.26
CA ALA A 200 -2.83 -4.37 -13.73
C ALA A 200 -1.61 -3.91 -12.89
N LEU A 201 -0.78 -4.83 -12.38
CA LEU A 201 0.35 -4.51 -11.51
C LEU A 201 1.67 -5.09 -12.06
N THR A 202 2.79 -4.41 -11.75
CA THR A 202 4.12 -4.96 -12.00
C THR A 202 4.36 -6.20 -11.14
N LEU A 203 5.20 -7.12 -11.59
CA LEU A 203 5.52 -8.37 -10.88
C LEU A 203 6.05 -8.10 -9.45
N GLU A 204 6.79 -7.01 -9.26
CA GLU A 204 7.36 -6.62 -7.97
C GLU A 204 6.28 -6.07 -7.02
N ALA A 205 5.39 -5.23 -7.54
CA ALA A 205 4.29 -4.66 -6.76
C ALA A 205 3.29 -5.73 -6.30
N SER A 206 2.97 -6.71 -7.16
CA SER A 206 2.09 -7.82 -6.79
C SER A 206 2.71 -8.69 -5.70
N LYS A 207 4.01 -9.04 -5.79
CA LYS A 207 4.70 -9.80 -4.74
C LYS A 207 4.72 -9.05 -3.40
N ALA A 208 4.96 -7.75 -3.41
CA ALA A 208 4.93 -6.93 -2.20
C ALA A 208 3.55 -6.93 -1.56
N LEU A 209 2.48 -6.77 -2.37
CA LEU A 209 1.10 -6.79 -1.91
C LEU A 209 0.72 -8.13 -1.29
N TYR A 210 1.03 -9.25 -1.95
CA TYR A 210 0.76 -10.60 -1.42
C TYR A 210 1.53 -10.88 -0.14
N THR A 211 2.76 -10.39 -0.04
CA THR A 211 3.56 -10.51 1.19
C THR A 211 2.94 -9.72 2.34
N LEU A 212 2.53 -8.49 2.09
CA LEU A 212 1.85 -7.64 3.07
C LEU A 212 0.52 -8.26 3.53
N LEU A 213 -0.29 -8.76 2.59
CA LEU A 213 -1.55 -9.45 2.89
C LEU A 213 -1.32 -10.69 3.75
N ARG A 214 -0.29 -11.48 3.45
CA ARG A 214 0.06 -12.66 4.23
C ARG A 214 0.41 -12.30 5.69
N TYR A 215 1.26 -11.30 5.91
CA TYR A 215 1.62 -10.89 7.28
C TYR A 215 0.44 -10.24 8.00
N GLY A 216 -0.40 -9.49 7.30
CA GLY A 216 -1.65 -8.95 7.85
C GLY A 216 -2.60 -10.07 8.32
N LEU A 217 -2.79 -11.12 7.51
CA LEU A 217 -3.58 -12.29 7.88
C LEU A 217 -2.98 -13.04 9.07
N ILE A 218 -1.65 -13.21 9.12
CA ILE A 218 -0.98 -13.85 10.26
C ILE A 218 -1.22 -13.05 11.54
N GLY A 219 -1.06 -11.72 11.50
CA GLY A 219 -1.34 -10.84 12.62
C GLY A 219 -2.80 -10.90 13.08
N LEU A 220 -3.74 -10.93 12.14
CA LEU A 220 -5.16 -11.10 12.44
C LEU A 220 -5.44 -12.41 13.13
N GLY A 221 -4.83 -13.52 12.68
CA GLY A 221 -4.98 -14.83 13.30
C GLY A 221 -4.46 -14.88 14.72
N LEU A 222 -3.30 -14.27 14.96
CA LEU A 222 -2.76 -14.15 16.32
C LEU A 222 -3.75 -13.39 17.23
N PHE A 223 -4.30 -12.29 16.74
CA PHE A 223 -5.29 -11.49 17.43
C PHE A 223 -6.56 -12.31 17.79
N VAL A 224 -7.09 -13.04 16.82
CA VAL A 224 -8.28 -13.90 17.01
C VAL A 224 -8.00 -15.04 18.02
N ILE A 225 -6.86 -15.71 17.89
CA ILE A 225 -6.50 -16.85 18.77
C ILE A 225 -6.32 -16.35 20.21
N VAL A 226 -5.63 -15.23 20.42
CA VAL A 226 -5.47 -14.63 21.75
C VAL A 226 -6.82 -14.21 22.35
N GLY A 227 -7.74 -13.72 21.52
CA GLY A 227 -9.13 -13.43 21.94
C GLY A 227 -9.90 -14.67 22.37
N ILE A 228 -9.75 -15.81 21.66
CA ILE A 228 -10.42 -17.08 21.98
C ILE A 228 -9.90 -17.65 23.31
N ILE A 229 -8.62 -17.53 23.59
CA ILE A 229 -7.99 -18.01 24.85
C ILE A 229 -8.56 -17.28 26.07
N GLY A 230 -9.26 -16.16 25.88
CA GLY A 230 -9.93 -15.44 26.97
C GLY A 230 -8.97 -14.63 27.83
N VAL A 231 -7.91 -14.09 27.26
CA VAL A 231 -7.02 -13.13 27.95
C VAL A 231 -7.85 -11.98 28.51
N ASN A 232 -7.48 -11.51 29.72
CA ASN A 232 -8.19 -10.44 30.40
C ASN A 232 -8.55 -9.30 29.43
N PRO A 233 -9.85 -8.98 29.25
CA PRO A 233 -10.30 -7.99 28.28
C PRO A 233 -9.66 -6.61 28.45
N THR A 234 -9.30 -6.23 29.68
CA THR A 234 -8.62 -4.96 29.95
C THR A 234 -7.19 -4.96 29.40
N VAL A 235 -6.44 -6.02 29.61
CA VAL A 235 -5.06 -6.15 29.11
C VAL A 235 -5.07 -6.25 27.59
N PHE A 236 -5.98 -7.07 27.06
CA PHE A 236 -6.16 -7.21 25.61
C PHE A 236 -6.56 -5.87 24.97
N GLY A 237 -7.51 -5.14 25.57
CA GLY A 237 -7.92 -3.82 25.11
C GLY A 237 -6.80 -2.79 25.15
N LEU A 238 -5.93 -2.82 26.17
CA LEU A 238 -4.78 -1.90 26.28
C LEU A 238 -3.74 -2.16 25.17
N ILE A 239 -3.40 -3.43 24.95
CA ILE A 239 -2.43 -3.82 23.92
C ILE A 239 -2.97 -3.49 22.52
N THR A 240 -4.22 -3.85 22.24
CA THR A 240 -4.84 -3.62 20.93
C THR A 240 -5.10 -2.14 20.67
N GLY A 241 -5.48 -1.38 21.72
CA GLY A 241 -5.63 0.07 21.66
C GLY A 241 -4.30 0.75 21.31
N GLY A 242 -3.22 0.40 22.02
CA GLY A 242 -1.88 0.92 21.74
C GLY A 242 -1.39 0.56 20.32
N LEU A 243 -1.59 -0.68 19.91
CA LEU A 243 -1.21 -1.14 18.55
C LEU A 243 -2.03 -0.42 17.48
N SER A 244 -3.34 -0.23 17.69
CA SER A 244 -4.23 0.48 16.77
C SER A 244 -3.82 1.93 16.56
N VAL A 245 -3.44 2.62 17.65
CA VAL A 245 -2.92 4.00 17.57
C VAL A 245 -1.60 4.03 16.79
N GLY A 246 -0.68 3.09 17.08
CA GLY A 246 0.60 3.01 16.38
C GLY A 246 0.43 2.77 14.86
N ILE A 247 -0.40 1.79 14.50
CA ILE A 247 -0.71 1.49 13.09
C ILE A 247 -1.44 2.68 12.44
N GLY A 248 -2.42 3.27 13.13
CA GLY A 248 -3.19 4.41 12.63
C GLY A 248 -2.32 5.62 12.32
N LEU A 249 -1.38 5.96 13.21
CA LEU A 249 -0.41 7.03 12.97
C LEU A 249 0.57 6.69 11.84
N GLY A 250 1.03 5.44 11.76
CA GLY A 250 1.92 4.98 10.68
C GLY A 250 1.27 4.97 9.30
N LEU A 251 -0.04 4.72 9.22
CA LEU A 251 -0.79 4.69 7.96
C LEU A 251 -1.49 6.01 7.60
N LYS A 252 -1.47 7.01 8.50
CA LYS A 252 -2.18 8.29 8.34
C LYS A 252 -1.93 8.94 6.99
N GLU A 253 -0.68 9.01 6.57
CA GLU A 253 -0.29 9.68 5.33
C GLU A 253 -0.73 8.90 4.08
N ILE A 254 -0.63 7.59 4.12
CA ILE A 254 -1.09 6.71 3.02
C ILE A 254 -2.60 6.86 2.83
N ILE A 255 -3.36 6.79 3.93
CA ILE A 255 -4.82 6.93 3.92
C ILE A 255 -5.22 8.33 3.46
N SER A 256 -4.54 9.38 3.95
CA SER A 256 -4.81 10.76 3.56
C SER A 256 -4.61 10.99 2.06
N ASN A 257 -3.53 10.46 1.48
CA ASN A 257 -3.27 10.56 0.05
C ASN A 257 -4.31 9.81 -0.78
N PHE A 258 -4.71 8.62 -0.35
CA PHE A 258 -5.70 7.81 -1.03
C PHE A 258 -7.10 8.46 -1.01
N LEU A 259 -7.54 8.93 0.17
CA LEU A 259 -8.82 9.64 0.31
C LEU A 259 -8.80 10.96 -0.45
N GLY A 260 -7.68 11.72 -0.40
CA GLY A 260 -7.49 12.93 -1.19
C GLY A 260 -7.63 12.66 -2.68
N GLY A 261 -7.03 11.59 -3.20
CA GLY A 261 -7.14 11.19 -4.61
C GLY A 261 -8.58 10.86 -5.02
N ILE A 262 -9.28 10.06 -4.21
CA ILE A 262 -10.70 9.76 -4.46
C ILE A 262 -11.52 11.04 -4.49
N TRP A 263 -11.31 11.96 -3.56
CA TRP A 263 -12.04 13.22 -3.46
C TRP A 263 -11.79 14.11 -4.68
N LEU A 264 -10.52 14.27 -5.10
CA LEU A 264 -10.15 15.04 -6.29
C LEU A 264 -10.86 14.49 -7.56
N LEU A 265 -10.97 13.16 -7.68
CA LEU A 265 -11.64 12.52 -8.81
C LEU A 265 -13.17 12.74 -8.77
N ILE A 266 -13.80 12.63 -7.60
CA ILE A 266 -15.26 12.80 -7.43
C ILE A 266 -15.65 14.26 -7.66
N GLU A 267 -14.91 15.20 -7.07
CA GLU A 267 -15.20 16.64 -7.20
C GLU A 267 -14.84 17.19 -8.58
N GLY A 268 -13.89 16.56 -9.27
CA GLY A 268 -13.37 17.04 -10.55
C GLY A 268 -12.73 18.42 -10.44
N SER A 269 -12.17 18.74 -9.27
CA SER A 269 -11.51 20.02 -9.01
C SER A 269 -10.23 20.19 -9.81
N THR A 270 -9.57 19.07 -10.15
CA THR A 270 -8.36 19.00 -10.95
C THR A 270 -8.51 17.92 -12.02
N LYS A 271 -8.13 18.23 -13.27
CA LYS A 271 -8.24 17.31 -14.41
C LYS A 271 -6.94 17.26 -15.19
N PRO A 272 -6.62 16.12 -15.83
CA PRO A 272 -5.54 16.07 -16.80
C PRO A 272 -5.76 17.16 -17.89
N GLY A 273 -4.72 17.93 -18.14
CA GLY A 273 -4.76 19.07 -19.05
C GLY A 273 -4.90 20.43 -18.38
N ASP A 274 -5.32 20.50 -17.12
CA ASP A 274 -5.39 21.78 -16.39
C ASP A 274 -4.01 22.37 -16.14
N ILE A 275 -3.95 23.73 -16.19
CA ILE A 275 -2.74 24.49 -15.89
C ILE A 275 -2.89 25.10 -14.50
N ILE A 276 -1.94 24.76 -13.64
CA ILE A 276 -1.88 25.22 -12.25
C ILE A 276 -0.61 26.02 -11.98
N ASN A 277 -0.65 26.81 -10.91
CA ASN A 277 0.55 27.47 -10.37
C ASN A 277 1.12 26.64 -9.23
N LEU A 278 2.38 26.20 -9.36
CA LEU A 278 3.07 25.42 -8.34
C LEU A 278 3.61 26.27 -7.17
N ASN A 279 3.72 27.58 -7.31
CA ASN A 279 4.23 28.45 -6.24
C ASN A 279 3.38 28.38 -4.96
N SER A 280 2.08 28.14 -5.10
CA SER A 280 1.18 27.94 -3.98
C SER A 280 1.47 26.66 -3.17
N LEU A 281 2.24 25.73 -3.75
CA LEU A 281 2.59 24.44 -3.14
C LEU A 281 4.01 24.41 -2.57
N ASP A 282 4.92 25.21 -3.12
CA ASP A 282 6.37 25.05 -2.90
C ASP A 282 7.03 26.28 -2.20
N ASN A 283 6.29 27.36 -1.94
CA ASN A 283 6.83 28.64 -1.41
C ASN A 283 8.08 29.14 -2.17
N SER A 284 8.23 28.73 -3.43
CA SER A 284 9.37 29.15 -4.25
C SER A 284 9.31 30.63 -4.61
N ALA A 285 10.45 31.28 -4.61
CA ALA A 285 10.57 32.73 -4.92
C ALA A 285 10.30 33.06 -6.39
N GLU A 286 10.12 32.08 -7.26
CA GLU A 286 9.82 32.29 -8.68
C GLU A 286 8.36 32.72 -8.87
N PRO A 287 8.10 33.91 -9.48
CA PRO A 287 6.76 34.49 -9.49
C PRO A 287 5.70 33.72 -10.28
N PHE A 288 6.09 32.81 -11.18
CA PHE A 288 5.16 32.03 -12.02
C PHE A 288 5.74 30.67 -12.39
N LEU A 289 5.55 29.68 -11.54
CA LEU A 289 5.89 28.30 -11.85
C LEU A 289 4.64 27.57 -12.37
N LEU A 290 4.39 27.70 -13.69
CA LEU A 290 3.24 27.06 -14.33
C LEU A 290 3.53 25.58 -14.60
N ALA A 291 2.57 24.72 -14.28
CA ALA A 291 2.63 23.31 -14.62
C ALA A 291 1.30 22.82 -15.18
N LYS A 292 1.40 21.89 -16.13
CA LYS A 292 0.25 21.20 -16.70
C LYS A 292 0.05 19.86 -15.99
N ILE A 293 -1.16 19.59 -15.55
CA ILE A 293 -1.52 18.28 -14.98
C ILE A 293 -1.51 17.25 -16.10
N THR A 294 -0.68 16.21 -15.95
CA THR A 294 -0.54 15.12 -16.93
C THR A 294 -1.42 13.94 -16.57
N ASP A 295 -1.41 13.56 -15.29
CA ASP A 295 -2.17 12.43 -14.77
C ASP A 295 -2.64 12.65 -13.34
N CYS A 296 -3.81 12.12 -13.02
CA CYS A 296 -4.39 12.13 -11.68
C CYS A 296 -4.53 10.71 -11.15
N GLY A 297 -3.53 10.25 -10.42
CA GLY A 297 -3.50 8.94 -9.79
C GLY A 297 -4.21 8.89 -8.43
N LEU A 298 -4.41 7.67 -7.89
CA LEU A 298 -5.05 7.46 -6.58
C LEU A 298 -4.24 8.01 -5.40
N ARG A 299 -2.92 8.12 -5.50
CA ARG A 299 -2.05 8.61 -4.41
C ARG A 299 -1.38 9.94 -4.70
N ALA A 300 -1.20 10.28 -5.97
CA ALA A 300 -0.44 11.45 -6.40
C ALA A 300 -0.94 11.95 -7.75
N VAL A 301 -0.81 13.26 -7.97
CA VAL A 301 -0.98 13.93 -9.25
C VAL A 301 0.38 14.11 -9.88
N THR A 302 0.51 13.79 -11.17
CA THR A 302 1.71 14.06 -11.97
C THR A 302 1.50 15.34 -12.75
N VAL A 303 2.45 16.25 -12.64
CA VAL A 303 2.43 17.53 -13.34
C VAL A 303 3.72 17.72 -14.13
N THR A 304 3.63 18.33 -15.31
CA THR A 304 4.79 18.70 -16.13
C THR A 304 4.97 20.20 -16.04
N ASN A 305 6.14 20.65 -15.59
CA ASN A 305 6.51 22.05 -15.54
C ASN A 305 6.66 22.63 -16.96
N VAL A 306 6.06 23.78 -17.19
CA VAL A 306 6.05 24.42 -18.51
C VAL A 306 7.42 24.97 -18.92
N SER A 307 8.25 25.41 -17.95
CA SER A 307 9.52 26.07 -18.23
C SER A 307 10.64 25.13 -18.63
N ASP A 308 10.77 23.99 -17.97
CA ASP A 308 11.88 23.03 -18.12
C ASP A 308 11.46 21.62 -18.55
N HIS A 309 10.15 21.38 -18.73
CA HIS A 309 9.55 20.09 -19.03
C HIS A 309 9.83 19.00 -17.98
N SER A 310 10.25 19.36 -16.77
CA SER A 310 10.41 18.41 -15.68
C SER A 310 9.06 17.88 -15.20
N GLU A 311 9.00 16.58 -14.88
CA GLU A 311 7.83 15.96 -14.26
C GLU A 311 7.97 15.98 -12.75
N ARG A 312 6.91 16.43 -12.06
CA ARG A 312 6.81 16.41 -10.61
C ARG A 312 5.63 15.54 -10.19
N ILE A 313 5.89 14.65 -9.23
CA ILE A 313 4.87 13.79 -8.61
C ILE A 313 4.51 14.40 -7.26
N ILE A 314 3.29 14.90 -7.16
CA ILE A 314 2.81 15.63 -5.98
C ILE A 314 1.77 14.76 -5.26
N PRO A 315 1.97 14.42 -3.96
CA PRO A 315 0.99 13.66 -3.20
C PRO A 315 -0.38 14.33 -3.15
N ASN A 316 -1.46 13.54 -3.23
CA ASN A 316 -2.83 14.05 -3.30
C ASN A 316 -3.26 14.84 -2.05
N ASN A 317 -2.72 14.50 -0.87
CA ASN A 317 -3.00 15.25 0.36
C ASN A 317 -2.59 16.73 0.27
N ILE A 318 -1.55 17.05 -0.51
CA ILE A 318 -1.09 18.42 -0.73
C ILE A 318 -2.14 19.19 -1.55
N PHE A 319 -2.68 18.59 -2.59
CA PHE A 319 -3.76 19.16 -3.39
C PHE A 319 -5.05 19.37 -2.57
N PHE A 320 -5.34 18.47 -1.65
CA PHE A 320 -6.53 18.54 -0.82
C PHE A 320 -6.40 19.56 0.33
N SER A 321 -5.22 19.69 0.93
CA SER A 321 -4.99 20.55 2.11
C SER A 321 -4.56 21.97 1.77
N ASN A 322 -4.04 22.22 0.58
CA ASN A 322 -3.50 23.53 0.18
C ASN A 322 -4.38 24.23 -0.85
N GLN A 323 -4.25 25.55 -0.89
CA GLN A 323 -4.88 26.36 -1.92
C GLN A 323 -4.15 26.16 -3.24
N ILE A 324 -4.87 25.79 -4.30
CA ILE A 324 -4.34 25.62 -5.65
C ILE A 324 -4.93 26.69 -6.56
N THR A 325 -4.05 27.42 -7.25
CA THR A 325 -4.46 28.36 -8.28
C THR A 325 -4.49 27.64 -9.63
N THR A 326 -5.68 27.52 -10.23
CA THR A 326 -5.87 26.98 -11.58
C THR A 326 -6.24 28.09 -12.54
N TYR A 327 -5.76 27.99 -13.79
CA TYR A 327 -6.01 28.98 -14.84
C TYR A 327 -6.97 28.50 -15.94
N THR A 328 -7.33 27.22 -15.93
CA THR A 328 -8.09 26.60 -17.03
C THR A 328 -9.41 25.97 -16.61
N LYS A 329 -9.77 25.99 -15.31
CA LYS A 329 -10.96 25.26 -14.79
C LYS A 329 -12.28 25.80 -15.37
N ASN A 330 -12.51 27.13 -15.31
CA ASN A 330 -13.78 27.74 -15.70
C ASN A 330 -13.67 28.62 -16.95
N HIS A 331 -12.51 29.17 -17.21
CA HIS A 331 -12.21 30.03 -18.35
C HIS A 331 -10.70 30.00 -18.62
N ASN A 332 -10.33 30.21 -19.87
CA ASN A 332 -8.94 30.24 -20.31
C ASN A 332 -8.37 31.67 -20.39
N ILE A 333 -9.02 32.63 -19.70
CA ILE A 333 -8.58 34.03 -19.74
C ILE A 333 -7.69 34.28 -18.54
N ILE A 334 -6.46 34.75 -18.81
CA ILE A 334 -5.49 35.18 -17.79
C ILE A 334 -5.15 36.65 -17.94
N ALA A 335 -5.11 37.33 -16.79
CA ALA A 335 -4.61 38.70 -16.73
C ALA A 335 -3.09 38.71 -16.50
N ARG A 336 -2.35 39.49 -17.30
CA ARG A 336 -0.92 39.72 -17.12
C ARG A 336 -0.66 41.23 -16.93
N LYS A 337 0.46 41.51 -16.29
CA LYS A 337 0.91 42.91 -16.11
C LYS A 337 2.35 43.03 -16.60
N THR A 338 2.65 44.16 -17.28
CA THR A 338 4.01 44.57 -17.55
C THR A 338 4.21 46.00 -17.06
N TYR A 339 5.42 46.35 -16.64
CA TYR A 339 5.76 47.62 -16.01
C TYR A 339 6.73 48.39 -16.90
N PHE A 340 6.56 49.72 -16.98
CA PHE A 340 7.49 50.59 -17.68
C PHE A 340 7.50 51.96 -17.01
N GLY A 341 8.57 52.72 -17.25
CA GLY A 341 8.74 54.09 -16.73
C GLY A 341 9.05 55.06 -17.86
N VAL A 342 8.55 56.30 -17.76
CA VAL A 342 8.86 57.38 -18.67
C VAL A 342 9.41 58.60 -17.92
N SER A 343 10.08 59.50 -18.63
CA SER A 343 10.65 60.73 -18.06
C SER A 343 9.57 61.63 -17.44
N TYR A 344 9.92 62.36 -16.39
CA TYR A 344 9.06 63.31 -15.71
C TYR A 344 8.56 64.49 -16.64
N GLY A 345 9.23 64.72 -17.75
CA GLY A 345 8.79 65.70 -18.76
C GLY A 345 7.66 65.21 -19.66
N SER A 346 7.22 63.94 -19.52
CA SER A 346 6.18 63.39 -20.37
C SER A 346 4.78 63.65 -19.77
N ASP A 347 3.76 63.88 -20.65
CA ASP A 347 2.36 63.92 -20.22
C ASP A 347 1.79 62.51 -19.90
N PRO A 348 1.42 62.24 -18.66
CA PRO A 348 0.90 60.94 -18.27
C PRO A 348 -0.39 60.53 -19.00
N ALA A 349 -1.27 61.48 -19.30
CA ALA A 349 -2.53 61.24 -19.99
C ALA A 349 -2.28 60.80 -21.45
N MET A 350 -1.35 61.46 -22.12
CA MET A 350 -0.92 61.06 -23.46
C MET A 350 -0.28 59.67 -23.48
N VAL A 351 0.60 59.37 -22.53
CA VAL A 351 1.25 58.04 -22.39
C VAL A 351 0.23 56.94 -22.24
N ILE A 352 -0.78 57.11 -21.35
CA ILE A 352 -1.85 56.15 -21.14
C ILE A 352 -2.61 55.86 -22.44
N GLN A 353 -3.00 56.90 -23.19
CA GLN A 353 -3.74 56.74 -24.43
C GLN A 353 -2.93 56.01 -25.50
N LEU A 354 -1.68 56.43 -25.73
CA LEU A 354 -0.79 55.86 -26.74
C LEU A 354 -0.50 54.41 -26.50
N VAL A 355 -0.08 54.04 -25.27
CA VAL A 355 0.28 52.70 -24.94
C VAL A 355 -0.97 51.77 -24.94
N THR A 356 -2.10 52.24 -24.41
CA THR A 356 -3.34 51.45 -24.43
C THR A 356 -3.80 51.15 -25.84
N ASN A 357 -3.74 52.16 -26.77
CA ASN A 357 -4.14 51.98 -28.16
C ASN A 357 -3.18 51.04 -28.91
N ALA A 358 -1.88 51.12 -28.65
CA ALA A 358 -0.90 50.23 -29.24
C ALA A 358 -1.16 48.78 -28.83
N ILE A 359 -1.38 48.54 -27.55
CA ILE A 359 -1.60 47.19 -27.03
C ILE A 359 -2.92 46.55 -27.50
N LYS A 360 -3.97 47.35 -27.69
CA LYS A 360 -5.24 46.90 -28.30
C LYS A 360 -5.08 46.32 -29.70
N MET A 361 -4.05 46.73 -30.44
CA MET A 361 -3.80 46.24 -31.80
C MET A 361 -3.07 44.89 -31.83
N HIS A 362 -2.58 44.43 -30.70
CA HIS A 362 -1.87 43.13 -30.64
C HIS A 362 -2.85 41.97 -30.80
N PRO A 363 -2.60 40.99 -31.73
CA PRO A 363 -3.57 39.96 -32.11
C PRO A 363 -3.95 39.01 -30.98
N GLU A 364 -3.07 38.79 -30.01
CA GLU A 364 -3.30 37.87 -28.90
C GLU A 364 -3.86 38.55 -27.63
N VAL A 365 -3.97 39.89 -27.63
CA VAL A 365 -4.58 40.60 -26.52
C VAL A 365 -6.08 40.67 -26.73
N LEU A 366 -6.84 40.26 -25.71
CA LEU A 366 -8.29 40.29 -25.79
C LEU A 366 -8.86 41.70 -25.79
N SER A 367 -9.90 41.90 -26.57
CA SER A 367 -10.68 43.16 -26.58
C SER A 367 -11.70 43.22 -25.44
N ASP A 368 -12.12 42.05 -24.93
CA ASP A 368 -13.00 41.89 -23.75
C ASP A 368 -12.46 40.76 -22.86
N PRO A 369 -12.05 41.04 -21.63
CA PRO A 369 -11.87 42.40 -21.02
C PRO A 369 -10.78 43.24 -21.70
N PRO A 370 -10.98 44.55 -21.83
CA PRO A 370 -10.05 45.42 -22.55
C PRO A 370 -8.75 45.60 -21.76
N PRO A 371 -7.60 45.80 -22.46
CA PRO A 371 -6.36 46.17 -21.80
C PRO A 371 -6.44 47.60 -21.26
N SER A 372 -5.73 47.86 -20.17
CA SER A 372 -5.68 49.16 -19.50
C SER A 372 -4.27 49.52 -19.08
N THR A 373 -3.88 50.78 -19.35
CA THR A 373 -2.63 51.36 -18.83
C THR A 373 -2.96 52.22 -17.62
N THR A 374 -2.22 52.05 -16.53
CA THR A 374 -2.44 52.77 -15.27
C THR A 374 -1.14 53.43 -14.82
N PHE A 375 -1.22 54.69 -14.45
CA PHE A 375 -0.17 55.38 -13.72
C PHE A 375 -0.15 54.92 -12.28
N ILE A 376 1.01 54.49 -11.76
CA ILE A 376 1.12 53.87 -10.45
C ILE A 376 1.67 54.87 -9.42
N ALA A 377 2.83 55.44 -9.73
CA ALA A 377 3.58 56.22 -8.77
C ALA A 377 4.65 57.08 -9.46
N TYR A 378 5.07 58.10 -8.73
CA TYR A 378 6.28 58.87 -9.03
C TYR A 378 7.46 58.05 -8.51
N GLY A 379 8.32 57.56 -9.37
CA GLY A 379 9.52 56.79 -9.02
C GLY A 379 10.74 57.73 -8.86
N ASP A 380 11.89 57.18 -8.45
CA ASP A 380 13.11 57.96 -8.19
C ASP A 380 13.60 58.75 -9.39
N SER A 381 13.38 58.24 -10.61
CA SER A 381 13.84 58.87 -11.86
C SER A 381 12.81 58.79 -12.98
N SER A 382 11.62 58.25 -12.76
CA SER A 382 10.60 58.00 -13.78
C SER A 382 9.18 58.09 -13.23
N LEU A 383 8.24 58.40 -14.14
CA LEU A 383 6.81 58.15 -13.90
C LEU A 383 6.52 56.67 -14.19
N ASN A 384 6.05 55.94 -13.21
CA ASN A 384 5.87 54.51 -13.29
C ASN A 384 4.45 54.14 -13.71
N PHE A 385 4.36 53.23 -14.69
CA PHE A 385 3.10 52.71 -15.22
C PHE A 385 3.11 51.18 -15.22
N TYR A 386 1.91 50.59 -15.17
CA TYR A 386 1.75 49.20 -15.63
C TYR A 386 0.66 49.13 -16.70
N VAL A 387 0.81 48.12 -17.56
CA VAL A 387 -0.24 47.70 -18.47
C VAL A 387 -0.80 46.41 -17.98
N LYS A 388 -2.12 46.37 -17.80
CA LYS A 388 -2.86 45.13 -17.56
C LYS A 388 -3.51 44.71 -18.87
N PHE A 389 -3.27 43.45 -19.28
CA PHE A 389 -3.84 42.89 -20.50
C PHE A 389 -4.31 41.49 -20.27
N PHE A 390 -5.18 40.99 -21.12
CA PHE A 390 -5.79 39.69 -21.01
C PHE A 390 -5.47 38.85 -22.25
N ILE A 391 -5.15 37.56 -22.04
CA ILE A 391 -4.83 36.60 -23.09
C ILE A 391 -5.54 35.30 -22.84
N GLN A 392 -5.77 34.48 -23.88
CA GLN A 392 -6.35 33.14 -23.77
C GLN A 392 -5.28 32.06 -23.58
N ASP A 393 -4.10 32.21 -24.15
CA ASP A 393 -3.02 31.27 -24.01
C ASP A 393 -2.20 31.54 -22.75
N VAL A 394 -2.46 30.73 -21.72
CA VAL A 394 -1.75 30.80 -20.44
C VAL A 394 -0.24 30.56 -20.61
N MET A 395 0.12 29.61 -21.52
CA MET A 395 1.52 29.25 -21.76
C MET A 395 2.27 30.26 -22.56
N GLY A 396 1.63 30.95 -23.53
CA GLY A 396 2.18 32.01 -24.33
C GLY A 396 2.41 33.33 -23.60
N GLY A 397 1.99 33.43 -22.32
CA GLY A 397 1.99 34.67 -21.57
C GLY A 397 3.35 35.35 -21.44
N ILE A 398 4.46 34.64 -21.35
CA ILE A 398 5.82 35.22 -21.30
C ILE A 398 6.19 35.78 -22.64
N ARG A 399 5.92 35.05 -23.72
CA ARG A 399 6.20 35.51 -25.10
C ARG A 399 5.41 36.79 -25.42
N VAL A 400 4.09 36.76 -25.17
CA VAL A 400 3.23 37.92 -25.40
C VAL A 400 3.69 39.15 -24.58
N THR A 401 4.08 38.92 -23.31
CA THR A 401 4.63 40.01 -22.47
C THR A 401 5.89 40.61 -23.09
N SER A 402 6.79 39.82 -23.66
CA SER A 402 7.99 40.28 -24.34
C SER A 402 7.66 41.08 -25.60
N GLU A 403 6.74 40.59 -26.43
CA GLU A 403 6.26 41.27 -27.63
C GLU A 403 5.62 42.62 -27.29
N LEU A 404 4.80 42.66 -26.23
CA LEU A 404 4.20 43.90 -25.75
C LEU A 404 5.23 44.89 -25.21
N ASN A 405 6.28 44.43 -24.53
CA ASN A 405 7.36 45.32 -24.08
C ASN A 405 8.10 45.98 -25.26
N LEU A 406 8.34 45.20 -26.33
CA LEU A 406 8.91 45.76 -27.56
C LEU A 406 7.96 46.79 -28.21
N LEU A 407 6.67 46.47 -28.29
CA LEU A 407 5.65 47.37 -28.83
C LEU A 407 5.52 48.66 -28.03
N ILE A 408 5.58 48.58 -26.69
CA ILE A 408 5.61 49.78 -25.82
C ILE A 408 6.84 50.59 -26.11
N TRP A 409 8.03 50.00 -26.18
CA TRP A 409 9.27 50.69 -26.49
C TRP A 409 9.22 51.42 -27.86
N GLU A 410 8.75 50.72 -28.89
CA GLU A 410 8.59 51.30 -30.23
C GLU A 410 7.60 52.46 -30.22
N THR A 411 6.47 52.31 -29.52
CA THR A 411 5.43 53.36 -29.42
C THR A 411 5.97 54.59 -28.71
N LEU A 412 6.67 54.44 -27.60
CA LEU A 412 7.28 55.56 -26.87
C LEU A 412 8.34 56.26 -27.73
N LYS A 413 9.21 55.51 -28.41
CA LYS A 413 10.24 56.02 -29.30
C LYS A 413 9.64 56.83 -30.47
N LYS A 414 8.57 56.33 -31.08
CA LYS A 414 7.88 57.01 -32.22
C LYS A 414 7.30 58.38 -31.83
N HIS A 415 6.87 58.53 -30.57
CA HIS A 415 6.27 59.74 -30.07
C HIS A 415 7.24 60.56 -29.25
N ALA A 416 8.55 60.35 -29.37
CA ALA A 416 9.62 61.08 -28.70
C ALA A 416 9.45 61.06 -27.13
N ILE A 417 8.84 60.04 -26.56
CA ILE A 417 8.73 59.88 -25.12
C ILE A 417 9.97 59.14 -24.62
N GLU A 418 10.72 59.82 -23.74
CA GLU A 418 11.98 59.29 -23.24
C GLU A 418 11.79 58.29 -22.09
N ILE A 419 12.53 57.21 -22.16
CA ILE A 419 12.73 56.29 -21.02
C ILE A 419 13.99 56.77 -20.30
N PRO A 420 13.86 57.31 -19.07
CA PRO A 420 14.97 57.99 -18.44
C PRO A 420 16.02 57.01 -17.90
N PHE A 421 17.28 57.44 -17.99
CA PHE A 421 18.33 56.82 -17.19
C PHE A 421 18.20 57.20 -15.71
N PRO A 422 18.82 56.48 -14.77
CA PRO A 422 18.86 56.90 -13.38
C PRO A 422 19.40 58.31 -13.22
N GLN A 423 18.62 59.23 -12.67
CA GLN A 423 18.97 60.63 -12.46
C GLN A 423 19.58 60.82 -11.06
N ARG A 424 20.70 61.59 -11.00
CA ARG A 424 21.33 61.96 -9.72
C ARG A 424 21.66 63.44 -9.77
N THR A 425 21.23 64.20 -8.78
CA THR A 425 21.64 65.58 -8.59
C THR A 425 22.95 65.58 -7.81
N LEU A 426 24.01 66.16 -8.41
CA LEU A 426 25.28 66.28 -7.74
C LEU A 426 25.37 67.69 -7.18
N HIS A 427 25.60 67.82 -5.90
CA HIS A 427 25.92 69.10 -5.24
C HIS A 427 27.42 69.17 -5.03
N PHE A 428 28.09 70.09 -5.75
CA PHE A 428 29.51 70.39 -5.54
C PHE A 428 29.62 71.39 -4.41
N SER A 429 30.48 71.18 -3.43
CA SER A 429 30.83 72.19 -2.45
C SER A 429 31.71 73.23 -3.17
N ASP A 430 31.52 74.56 -2.86
CA ASP A 430 32.22 75.67 -3.50
C ASP A 430 33.77 75.61 -3.39
N ASN A 431 34.34 74.58 -2.71
CA ASN A 431 35.80 74.38 -2.60
C ASN A 431 36.35 73.36 -3.59
N CYS A 432 35.61 72.85 -4.54
CA CYS A 432 36.15 71.96 -5.57
C CYS A 432 36.46 72.75 -6.82
N SER A 433 37.66 73.43 -6.89
CA SER A 433 38.24 73.84 -8.12
C SER A 433 38.51 72.63 -9.01
N ILE A 434 37.73 72.49 -10.07
CA ILE A 434 38.09 71.53 -11.12
C ILE A 434 39.27 72.18 -11.85
N ASP A 435 40.49 71.68 -11.55
CA ASP A 435 41.65 71.98 -12.40
C ASP A 435 41.28 71.58 -13.84
N GLN A 436 41.02 72.54 -14.69
CA GLN A 436 40.98 72.31 -16.13
C GLN A 436 42.35 71.78 -16.54
N PRO A 437 42.47 70.64 -17.22
CA PRO A 437 43.76 70.27 -17.78
C PRO A 437 44.17 71.33 -18.76
N ASN A 438 45.36 71.97 -18.49
CA ASN A 438 46.02 72.90 -19.40
C ASN A 438 46.07 72.24 -20.79
N GLU A 439 45.51 72.89 -21.79
CA GLU A 439 45.82 72.67 -23.21
C GLU A 439 47.25 73.08 -23.46
N GLU A 440 48.25 72.35 -23.03
CA GLU A 440 49.61 72.49 -23.55
C GLU A 440 49.83 71.40 -24.62
N GLY A 441 49.89 71.90 -25.85
CA GLY A 441 50.71 71.46 -26.98
C GLY A 441 50.71 69.91 -27.22
N VAL A 442 49.72 69.47 -28.01
CA VAL A 442 49.95 68.19 -28.75
C VAL A 442 50.53 68.60 -30.11
N ASP A 443 51.90 68.57 -30.15
CA ASP A 443 52.62 68.50 -31.42
C ASP A 443 52.08 67.30 -32.26
N SER A 444 51.82 67.62 -33.52
CA SER A 444 51.42 66.67 -34.53
C SER A 444 52.51 65.56 -34.68
N PRO A 445 52.19 64.26 -34.54
CA PRO A 445 53.14 63.28 -35.01
C PRO A 445 52.91 62.99 -36.50
N ASP A 446 54.08 63.01 -37.17
CA ASP A 446 54.32 62.69 -38.55
C ASP A 446 53.54 61.48 -39.09
N SER A 447 53.01 61.72 -40.31
CA SER A 447 52.66 60.71 -41.28
C SER A 447 53.85 59.80 -41.55
N ASN A 448 53.85 58.54 -41.11
CA ASN A 448 54.48 57.39 -41.76
C ASN A 448 54.38 56.20 -40.80
N PHE A 449 53.46 55.26 -41.14
CA PHE A 449 53.75 53.81 -41.22
C PHE A 449 52.47 53.07 -41.69
N LEU A 450 52.60 52.58 -42.89
CA LEU A 450 51.96 51.45 -43.63
C LEU A 450 50.79 50.71 -42.96
#